data_297b30e068630ae3cd9b2a029ab6f511
#
_entry.id   297b30e068630ae3cd9b2a029ab6f511
#
_cell.length_a   1.000
_cell.length_b   1.000
_cell.length_c   1.000
_cell.angle_alpha   90.00
_cell.angle_beta   90.00
_cell.angle_gamma   90.00
#
_symmetry.space_group_name_H-M   'P 1'
#
loop_
_entity.id
_entity.type
_entity.pdbx_description
1 polymer ?
#
loop_
_entity_poly.entity_id
_entity_poly.type
_entity_poly.pdbx_seq_one_letter_code
_entity_poly.pdbx_strand_id
1 'polypeptide(L)'
;MPSINTYLNFPGNTEEAFNFYKSVFGGEFAMLQRFSDTPQGDQVPPAVKDKIMHVSLPIGKNNILMGTDACEEMGFTLTQGNNYYICIGPDSKEEADKLFNGLAEGGKIHMPLQDMFWGAYYGDLTDKFGTKWMINYMKQ
;
A
#
# COMPACT_ATOMS: atom_id res chain seq x y z
N MET A 1 -4.51 -19.00 14.97
CA MET A 1 -5.30 -18.35 13.92
C MET A 1 -4.36 -17.83 12.84
N PRO A 2 -4.64 -18.08 11.58
CA PRO A 2 -3.83 -17.47 10.52
C PRO A 2 -4.08 -15.98 10.47
N SER A 3 -3.10 -15.23 9.95
CA SER A 3 -3.25 -13.80 9.68
C SER A 3 -3.20 -13.58 8.17
N ILE A 4 -3.85 -12.52 7.74
CA ILE A 4 -3.84 -12.12 6.32
C ILE A 4 -3.30 -10.71 6.24
N ASN A 5 -2.25 -10.53 5.47
CA ASN A 5 -1.62 -9.23 5.29
C ASN A 5 -1.47 -8.93 3.81
N THR A 6 -1.53 -7.65 3.46
CA THR A 6 -1.40 -7.22 2.08
C THR A 6 0.07 -7.11 1.70
N TYR A 7 0.43 -7.67 0.57
CA TYR A 7 1.79 -7.60 0.04
C TYR A 7 1.74 -7.05 -1.38
N LEU A 8 2.40 -5.91 -1.59
CA LEU A 8 2.34 -5.19 -2.85
C LEU A 8 3.64 -5.35 -3.64
N ASN A 9 3.53 -5.42 -4.95
CA ASN A 9 4.66 -5.45 -5.86
C ASN A 9 4.67 -4.19 -6.70
N PHE A 10 5.83 -3.55 -6.81
CA PHE A 10 5.99 -2.33 -7.59
C PHE A 10 7.11 -2.50 -8.61
N PRO A 11 7.07 -1.73 -9.70
CA PRO A 11 8.06 -1.88 -10.79
C PRO A 11 9.38 -1.12 -10.54
N GLY A 12 9.75 -0.89 -9.28
CA GLY A 12 11.01 -0.22 -8.94
C GLY A 12 10.83 1.02 -8.08
N ASN A 13 9.59 1.39 -7.73
CA ASN A 13 9.29 2.59 -6.95
C ASN A 13 8.64 2.28 -5.59
N THR A 14 8.94 1.11 -5.02
CA THR A 14 8.38 0.69 -3.73
C THR A 14 8.70 1.68 -2.61
N GLU A 15 9.94 2.16 -2.55
CA GLU A 15 10.33 3.09 -1.48
C GLU A 15 9.51 4.38 -1.53
N GLU A 16 9.37 4.94 -2.71
CA GLU A 16 8.56 6.15 -2.90
C GLU A 16 7.11 5.90 -2.51
N ALA A 17 6.55 4.76 -2.93
CA ALA A 17 5.17 4.41 -2.60
C ALA A 17 4.99 4.24 -1.09
N PHE A 18 5.91 3.56 -0.41
CA PHE A 18 5.79 3.32 1.02
C PHE A 18 6.06 4.57 1.86
N ASN A 19 6.91 5.48 1.40
CA ASN A 19 7.02 6.78 2.06
C ASN A 19 5.70 7.55 1.97
N PHE A 20 5.02 7.45 0.84
CA PHE A 20 3.68 8.02 0.68
C PHE A 20 2.68 7.37 1.64
N TYR A 21 2.65 6.03 1.71
CA TYR A 21 1.73 5.35 2.63
C TYR A 21 2.03 5.68 4.08
N LYS A 22 3.30 5.77 4.44
CA LYS A 22 3.69 6.18 5.79
C LYS A 22 3.17 7.59 6.11
N SER A 23 3.22 8.50 5.15
CA SER A 23 2.71 9.86 5.35
C SER A 23 1.20 9.89 5.55
N VAL A 24 0.47 8.93 4.97
CA VAL A 24 -0.98 8.83 5.09
C VAL A 24 -1.39 8.13 6.38
N PHE A 25 -0.80 6.97 6.65
CA PHE A 25 -1.20 6.12 7.78
C PHE A 25 -0.45 6.45 9.07
N GLY A 26 0.70 7.07 8.98
CA GLY A 26 1.56 7.34 10.13
C GLY A 26 2.39 6.13 10.52
N GLY A 27 3.06 6.23 11.66
CA GLY A 27 3.88 5.15 12.18
C GLY A 27 5.27 5.10 11.57
N GLU A 28 5.96 3.99 11.81
CA GLU A 28 7.32 3.76 11.33
C GLU A 28 7.40 2.40 10.65
N PHE A 29 8.32 2.26 9.70
CA PHE A 29 8.57 0.95 9.10
C PHE A 29 9.09 -0.01 10.16
N ALA A 30 8.53 -1.22 10.20
CA ALA A 30 9.06 -2.30 11.03
C ALA A 30 10.30 -2.91 10.37
N MET A 31 10.36 -2.89 9.04
CA MET A 31 11.50 -3.38 8.29
C MET A 31 11.60 -2.62 6.97
N LEU A 32 12.81 -2.31 6.58
CA LEU A 32 13.11 -1.84 5.22
C LEU A 32 14.45 -2.45 4.85
N GLN A 33 14.45 -3.33 3.86
CA GLN A 33 15.61 -4.09 3.45
C GLN A 33 15.82 -3.94 1.95
N ARG A 34 17.02 -3.59 1.55
CA ARG A 34 17.39 -3.49 0.14
C ARG A 34 18.01 -4.80 -0.32
N PHE A 35 18.06 -5.01 -1.63
CA PHE A 35 18.69 -6.22 -2.14
C PHE A 35 20.16 -6.30 -1.73
N SER A 36 20.86 -5.16 -1.65
CA SER A 36 22.25 -5.12 -1.21
C SER A 36 22.42 -5.52 0.26
N ASP A 37 21.37 -5.47 1.07
CA ASP A 37 21.43 -5.81 2.50
C ASP A 37 21.33 -7.31 2.76
N THR A 38 21.09 -8.12 1.72
CA THR A 38 20.96 -9.57 1.87
C THR A 38 22.33 -10.23 1.90
N PRO A 39 22.45 -11.49 2.40
CA PRO A 39 23.71 -12.21 2.39
C PRO A 39 24.34 -12.34 0.99
N GLN A 40 23.53 -12.23 -0.06
CA GLN A 40 23.97 -12.34 -1.45
C GLN A 40 23.95 -10.99 -2.15
N GLY A 41 24.01 -9.91 -1.37
CA GLY A 41 23.89 -8.55 -1.91
C GLY A 41 24.95 -8.20 -2.93
N ASP A 42 26.16 -8.78 -2.82
CA ASP A 42 27.24 -8.53 -3.78
C ASP A 42 26.99 -9.20 -5.13
N GLN A 43 26.08 -10.17 -5.17
CA GLN A 43 25.82 -10.96 -6.37
C GLN A 43 24.60 -10.46 -7.16
N VAL A 44 23.85 -9.50 -6.59
CA VAL A 44 22.69 -8.97 -7.31
C VAL A 44 23.16 -8.00 -8.39
N PRO A 45 22.39 -7.86 -9.48
CA PRO A 45 22.76 -6.89 -10.53
C PRO A 45 22.87 -5.48 -9.96
N PRO A 46 23.88 -4.70 -10.40
CA PRO A 46 24.04 -3.34 -9.87
C PRO A 46 22.81 -2.46 -9.99
N ALA A 47 21.99 -2.67 -11.01
CA ALA A 47 20.79 -1.86 -11.24
C ALA A 47 19.75 -2.03 -10.14
N VAL A 48 19.78 -3.13 -9.36
CA VAL A 48 18.76 -3.41 -8.35
C VAL A 48 19.31 -3.37 -6.92
N LYS A 49 20.60 -3.08 -6.73
CA LYS A 49 21.19 -3.10 -5.39
C LYS A 49 20.46 -2.22 -4.38
N ASP A 50 20.05 -1.04 -4.82
CA ASP A 50 19.38 -0.07 -3.95
C ASP A 50 17.86 -0.23 -3.93
N LYS A 51 17.34 -1.16 -4.71
CA LYS A 51 15.90 -1.42 -4.75
C LYS A 51 15.45 -2.17 -3.49
N ILE A 52 14.17 -2.08 -3.21
CA ILE A 52 13.60 -2.65 -1.99
C ILE A 52 13.30 -4.13 -2.19
N MET A 53 13.96 -4.96 -1.40
CA MET A 53 13.64 -6.38 -1.34
C MET A 53 12.42 -6.61 -0.48
N HIS A 54 12.31 -5.88 0.63
CA HIS A 54 11.15 -6.01 1.53
C HIS A 54 11.01 -4.76 2.37
N VAL A 55 9.78 -4.26 2.46
CA VAL A 55 9.41 -3.21 3.39
C VAL A 55 8.12 -3.61 4.09
N SER A 56 8.00 -3.29 5.37
CA SER A 56 6.77 -3.52 6.12
C SER A 56 6.41 -2.28 6.92
N LEU A 57 5.13 -1.92 6.84
CA LEU A 57 4.56 -0.78 7.54
C LEU A 57 3.37 -1.27 8.37
N PRO A 58 3.52 -1.36 9.70
CA PRO A 58 2.36 -1.69 10.53
C PRO A 58 1.30 -0.60 10.45
N ILE A 59 0.04 -1.03 10.32
CA ILE A 59 -1.11 -0.13 10.28
C ILE A 59 -2.09 -0.61 11.34
N GLY A 60 -2.34 0.23 12.34
CA GLY A 60 -3.16 -0.18 13.47
C GLY A 60 -2.49 -1.28 14.28
N LYS A 61 -3.28 -2.12 14.94
CA LYS A 61 -2.74 -3.10 15.89
C LYS A 61 -2.32 -4.41 15.24
N ASN A 62 -3.06 -4.85 14.21
CA ASN A 62 -2.90 -6.21 13.71
C ASN A 62 -2.73 -6.28 12.19
N ASN A 63 -2.47 -5.16 11.54
CA ASN A 63 -2.36 -5.12 10.09
C ASN A 63 -0.97 -4.69 9.69
N ILE A 64 -0.44 -5.32 8.65
CA ILE A 64 0.87 -4.97 8.12
C ILE A 64 0.74 -4.83 6.61
N LEU A 65 1.13 -3.68 6.10
CA LEU A 65 1.24 -3.46 4.66
C LEU A 65 2.69 -3.72 4.27
N MET A 66 2.91 -4.60 3.31
CA MET A 66 4.26 -5.00 2.90
C MET A 66 4.44 -4.77 1.41
N GLY A 67 5.68 -4.71 0.99
CA GLY A 67 5.97 -4.53 -0.42
C GLY A 67 7.38 -4.90 -0.81
N THR A 68 7.57 -5.03 -2.12
CA THR A 68 8.86 -5.31 -2.73
C THR A 68 8.91 -4.70 -4.13
N ASP A 69 10.12 -4.44 -4.60
CA ASP A 69 10.33 -4.09 -6.01
C ASP A 69 10.38 -5.38 -6.83
N ALA A 70 9.42 -5.52 -7.76
CA ALA A 70 9.38 -6.64 -8.71
C ALA A 70 10.22 -6.24 -9.92
N CYS A 71 11.53 -6.45 -9.83
CA CYS A 71 12.46 -6.01 -10.84
C CYS A 71 12.59 -7.02 -11.97
N GLU A 72 12.51 -6.54 -13.22
CA GLU A 72 12.71 -7.41 -14.38
C GLU A 72 14.09 -8.04 -14.38
N GLU A 73 15.10 -7.30 -13.90
CA GLU A 73 16.47 -7.78 -13.80
C GLU A 73 16.61 -9.00 -12.88
N MET A 74 15.64 -9.20 -11.99
CA MET A 74 15.60 -10.35 -11.08
C MET A 74 14.64 -11.44 -11.57
N GLY A 75 14.15 -11.32 -12.80
CA GLY A 75 13.30 -12.33 -13.41
C GLY A 75 11.81 -12.18 -13.17
N PHE A 76 11.38 -11.04 -12.63
CA PHE A 76 9.96 -10.79 -12.37
C PHE A 76 9.29 -10.09 -13.55
N THR A 77 8.07 -10.50 -13.84
CA THR A 77 7.20 -9.78 -14.78
C THR A 77 5.99 -9.30 -14.00
N LEU A 78 5.85 -7.98 -13.88
CA LEU A 78 4.76 -7.39 -13.12
C LEU A 78 3.58 -7.08 -14.04
N THR A 79 2.40 -7.61 -13.68
CA THR A 79 1.14 -7.26 -14.33
C THR A 79 0.27 -6.57 -13.30
N GLN A 80 -0.07 -5.32 -13.56
CA GLN A 80 -0.95 -4.55 -12.71
C GLN A 80 -2.39 -4.69 -13.20
N GLY A 81 -3.28 -5.17 -12.35
CA GLY A 81 -4.67 -5.42 -12.71
C GLY A 81 -5.63 -4.60 -11.86
N ASN A 82 -6.92 -4.94 -11.98
CA ASN A 82 -7.97 -4.20 -11.26
C ASN A 82 -9.02 -5.13 -10.64
N ASN A 83 -8.63 -6.38 -10.35
CA ASN A 83 -9.58 -7.38 -9.86
C ASN A 83 -9.60 -7.48 -8.32
N TYR A 84 -9.02 -6.51 -7.61
CA TYR A 84 -9.05 -6.46 -6.15
C TYR A 84 -8.94 -5.02 -5.66
N TYR A 85 -9.36 -4.81 -4.41
CA TYR A 85 -9.20 -3.56 -3.68
C TYR A 85 -8.69 -3.88 -2.29
N ILE A 86 -7.89 -2.96 -1.73
CA ILE A 86 -7.57 -3.00 -0.31
C ILE A 86 -8.67 -2.22 0.40
N CYS A 87 -9.41 -2.89 1.27
CA CYS A 87 -10.52 -2.27 1.97
C CYS A 87 -10.08 -1.82 3.35
N ILE A 88 -10.29 -0.55 3.66
CA ILE A 88 -9.97 0.03 4.95
C ILE A 88 -11.26 0.26 5.72
N GLY A 89 -11.29 -0.22 6.97
CA GLY A 89 -12.38 0.06 7.90
C GLY A 89 -11.89 1.06 8.95
N PRO A 90 -12.09 2.36 8.75
CA PRO A 90 -11.65 3.35 9.72
C PRO A 90 -12.51 3.34 10.98
N ASP A 91 -11.99 3.94 12.05
CA ASP A 91 -12.66 3.96 13.33
C ASP A 91 -13.67 5.10 13.46
N SER A 92 -13.59 6.10 12.56
CA SER A 92 -14.46 7.26 12.60
C SER A 92 -14.63 7.82 11.19
N LYS A 93 -15.65 8.68 11.04
CA LYS A 93 -15.87 9.38 9.79
C LYS A 93 -14.73 10.35 9.48
N GLU A 94 -14.18 10.99 10.52
CA GLU A 94 -13.05 11.89 10.38
C GLU A 94 -11.82 11.17 9.90
N GLU A 95 -11.56 9.97 10.43
CA GLU A 95 -10.45 9.15 9.96
C GLU A 95 -10.67 8.71 8.52
N ALA A 96 -11.91 8.35 8.16
CA ALA A 96 -12.24 8.00 6.78
C ALA A 96 -11.89 9.14 5.82
N ASP A 97 -12.30 10.37 6.16
CA ASP A 97 -12.00 11.54 5.33
C ASP A 97 -10.50 11.76 5.19
N LYS A 98 -9.76 11.67 6.30
CA LYS A 98 -8.33 11.90 6.30
C LYS A 98 -7.58 10.88 5.44
N LEU A 99 -7.89 9.61 5.61
CA LEU A 99 -7.23 8.55 4.86
C LEU A 99 -7.58 8.63 3.39
N PHE A 100 -8.85 8.85 3.09
CA PHE A 100 -9.30 8.94 1.70
C PHE A 100 -8.62 10.10 0.97
N ASN A 101 -8.63 11.28 1.57
CA ASN A 101 -8.03 12.46 0.95
C ASN A 101 -6.53 12.29 0.78
N GLY A 102 -5.86 11.69 1.77
CA GLY A 102 -4.42 11.42 1.67
C GLY A 102 -4.08 10.46 0.55
N LEU A 103 -4.80 9.34 0.47
CA LEU A 103 -4.54 8.32 -0.54
C LEU A 103 -4.89 8.80 -1.95
N ALA A 104 -5.88 9.69 -2.07
CA ALA A 104 -6.35 10.17 -3.36
C ALA A 104 -5.41 11.21 -3.99
N GLU A 105 -4.48 11.78 -3.21
CA GLU A 105 -3.60 12.84 -3.71
C GLU A 105 -2.74 12.31 -4.86
N GLY A 106 -2.85 12.94 -6.01
CA GLY A 106 -2.14 12.54 -7.22
C GLY A 106 -2.70 11.31 -7.91
N GLY A 107 -3.74 10.72 -7.34
CA GLY A 107 -4.39 9.54 -7.89
C GLY A 107 -5.72 9.88 -8.55
N LYS A 108 -6.60 8.90 -8.59
CA LYS A 108 -7.91 9.04 -9.24
C LYS A 108 -9.01 8.52 -8.32
N ILE A 109 -9.98 9.39 -8.03
CA ILE A 109 -11.17 9.01 -7.28
C ILE A 109 -12.17 8.40 -8.26
N HIS A 110 -12.62 7.18 -7.97
CA HIS A 110 -13.66 6.52 -8.76
C HIS A 110 -15.03 6.81 -8.17
N MET A 111 -15.16 6.69 -6.84
CA MET A 111 -16.37 7.03 -6.13
C MET A 111 -15.99 7.89 -4.91
N PRO A 112 -16.44 9.16 -4.85
CA PRO A 112 -16.11 9.99 -3.69
C PRO A 112 -16.79 9.46 -2.43
N LEU A 113 -16.19 9.77 -1.27
CA LEU A 113 -16.77 9.38 0.01
C LEU A 113 -18.15 9.99 0.16
N GLN A 114 -19.13 9.14 0.46
CA GLN A 114 -20.52 9.57 0.61
C GLN A 114 -21.30 8.55 1.44
N ASP A 115 -22.38 9.02 2.03
CA ASP A 115 -23.29 8.13 2.75
C ASP A 115 -24.08 7.28 1.75
N MET A 116 -24.01 5.97 1.95
CA MET A 116 -24.70 5.03 1.08
C MET A 116 -25.99 4.55 1.76
N PHE A 117 -26.92 4.07 0.92
CA PHE A 117 -28.26 3.67 1.44
C PHE A 117 -28.19 2.51 2.43
N TRP A 118 -27.13 1.69 2.39
CA TRP A 118 -26.99 0.55 3.30
C TRP A 118 -26.31 0.92 4.63
N GLY A 119 -26.10 2.20 4.90
CA GLY A 119 -25.61 2.68 6.19
C GLY A 119 -24.11 2.90 6.28
N ALA A 120 -23.39 2.71 5.19
CA ALA A 120 -21.95 2.90 5.15
C ALA A 120 -21.59 4.28 4.64
N TYR A 121 -20.44 4.77 5.10
CA TYR A 121 -19.75 5.92 4.52
C TYR A 121 -18.63 5.35 3.66
N TYR A 122 -18.73 5.46 2.34
CA TYR A 122 -17.97 4.65 1.40
C TYR A 122 -17.39 5.50 0.27
N GLY A 123 -16.20 5.14 -0.16
CA GLY A 123 -15.59 5.68 -1.36
C GLY A 123 -14.48 4.77 -1.85
N ASP A 124 -14.07 4.94 -3.08
CA ASP A 124 -12.96 4.17 -3.62
C ASP A 124 -12.13 5.00 -4.60
N LEU A 125 -10.89 4.57 -4.77
CA LEU A 125 -9.90 5.30 -5.55
C LEU A 125 -8.77 4.39 -6.02
N THR A 126 -8.00 4.89 -6.96
CA THR A 126 -6.68 4.33 -7.30
C THR A 126 -5.65 5.40 -6.94
N ASP A 127 -4.65 5.03 -6.13
CA ASP A 127 -3.64 6.00 -5.73
C ASP A 127 -2.66 6.28 -6.88
N LYS A 128 -1.75 7.23 -6.67
CA LYS A 128 -0.82 7.64 -7.73
C LYS A 128 0.18 6.57 -8.12
N PHE A 129 0.27 5.49 -7.35
CA PHE A 129 1.13 4.34 -7.65
C PHE A 129 0.35 3.18 -8.28
N GLY A 130 -0.95 3.34 -8.45
CA GLY A 130 -1.80 2.34 -9.09
C GLY A 130 -2.46 1.35 -8.15
N THR A 131 -2.26 1.49 -6.85
CA THR A 131 -2.91 0.64 -5.85
C THR A 131 -4.35 1.08 -5.66
N LYS A 132 -5.26 0.11 -5.58
CA LYS A 132 -6.69 0.38 -5.46
C LYS A 132 -7.13 0.25 -4.01
N TRP A 133 -7.81 1.27 -3.53
CA TRP A 133 -8.26 1.36 -2.16
C TRP A 133 -9.77 1.62 -2.11
N MET A 134 -10.43 1.03 -1.14
CA MET A 134 -11.78 1.44 -0.78
C MET A 134 -11.83 1.73 0.71
N ILE A 135 -12.66 2.69 1.08
CA ILE A 135 -12.88 3.03 2.48
C ILE A 135 -14.35 2.76 2.77
N ASN A 136 -14.59 1.99 3.81
CA ASN A 136 -15.91 1.56 4.19
C ASN A 136 -16.06 1.71 5.71
N TYR A 137 -16.64 2.83 6.12
CA TYR A 137 -16.93 3.09 7.52
C TYR A 137 -18.38 2.80 7.79
N MET A 138 -18.64 1.82 8.65
CA MET A 138 -20.01 1.48 9.06
C MET A 138 -20.35 2.27 10.30
N LYS A 139 -21.34 3.15 10.17
CA LYS A 139 -21.83 3.93 11.31
C LYS A 139 -22.50 3.00 12.32
N GLN A 140 -22.27 3.30 13.58
CA GLN A 140 -22.90 2.57 14.68
C GLN A 140 -24.01 3.37 15.31
#